data_d8f9a5d23c02cee352841853540cd88b
#
_entry.id   d8f9a5d23c02cee352841853540cd88b
#
_cell.length_a   1.000
_cell.length_b   1.000
_cell.length_c   1.000
_cell.angle_alpha   90.00
_cell.angle_beta   90.00
_cell.angle_gamma   90.00
#
_symmetry.space_group_name_H-M   'P 1'
#
loop_
_entity.id
_entity.type
_entity.pdbx_description
1 polymer ?
#
loop_
_entity_poly.entity_id
_entity_poly.type
_entity_poly.pdbx_seq_one_letter_code
_entity_poly.pdbx_strand_id
1 'polypeptide(L)'
;YYAAEYSTNLYLHEMNLLINLAENPNGKEPLAFTGAMLEYTFNNCPECLEEFKAQNQVYTGGGVTPLYNLLCKDVKITSVEELNGKRLRAGGAGFVRFAEHFGAQGVRLPVSEAYEALDQGIIDCAMLSAPELTNYNLHEVVTDITLAVPGGAFAGVASANINADRWKGMSNEARAALLWGGSVMTAGTTWGFYSDDSQAIQNAKDKGINIHEAEPELTAAVKEFVNQ
;
A
#
# COMPACT_ATOMS: atom_id res chain seq x y z
N TYR A 1 -8.16 16.83 4.22
CA TYR A 1 -7.78 15.51 3.69
C TYR A 1 -7.28 14.65 4.83
N TYR A 2 -7.88 13.49 5.04
CA TYR A 2 -7.46 12.54 6.06
C TYR A 2 -7.37 11.16 5.39
N ALA A 3 -6.23 10.53 5.45
CA ALA A 3 -6.07 9.15 5.02
C ALA A 3 -6.54 8.23 6.16
N ALA A 4 -7.43 7.29 5.85
CA ALA A 4 -7.77 6.24 6.80
C ALA A 4 -6.57 5.31 6.99
N GLU A 5 -6.26 5.02 8.24
CA GLU A 5 -5.18 4.10 8.56
C GLU A 5 -5.74 2.69 8.80
N TYR A 6 -5.06 1.68 8.26
CA TYR A 6 -5.43 0.27 8.42
C TYR A 6 -5.50 -0.19 9.89
N SER A 7 -4.79 0.50 10.77
CA SER A 7 -4.81 0.20 12.20
C SER A 7 -6.09 0.60 12.91
N THR A 8 -6.89 1.49 12.28
CA THR A 8 -8.13 2.04 12.84
C THR A 8 -9.37 1.61 12.08
N ASN A 9 -9.22 1.09 10.85
CA ASN A 9 -10.32 0.69 9.99
C ASN A 9 -10.21 -0.79 9.62
N LEU A 10 -10.87 -1.66 10.40
CA LEU A 10 -10.84 -3.11 10.23
C LEU A 10 -11.29 -3.53 8.82
N TYR A 11 -12.39 -2.98 8.33
CA TYR A 11 -12.92 -3.32 7.00
C TYR A 11 -11.99 -2.91 5.86
N LEU A 12 -11.30 -1.76 5.96
CA LEU A 12 -10.26 -1.39 4.99
C LEU A 12 -9.07 -2.33 5.06
N HIS A 13 -8.73 -2.81 6.25
CA HIS A 13 -7.67 -3.81 6.42
C HIS A 13 -8.06 -5.13 5.76
N GLU A 14 -9.27 -5.62 5.97
CA GLU A 14 -9.79 -6.84 5.32
C GLU A 14 -9.83 -6.68 3.79
N MET A 15 -10.29 -5.54 3.28
CA MET A 15 -10.26 -5.24 1.84
C MET A 15 -8.85 -5.28 1.27
N ASN A 16 -7.87 -4.75 1.99
CA ASN A 16 -6.47 -4.81 1.57
C ASN A 16 -5.93 -6.25 1.56
N LEU A 17 -6.32 -7.08 2.52
CA LEU A 17 -5.97 -8.51 2.50
C LEU A 17 -6.59 -9.23 1.30
N LEU A 18 -7.86 -8.95 0.97
CA LEU A 18 -8.52 -9.54 -0.21
C LEU A 18 -7.82 -9.19 -1.52
N ILE A 19 -7.28 -7.97 -1.65
CA ILE A 19 -6.49 -7.57 -2.80
C ILE A 19 -5.24 -8.46 -2.96
N ASN A 20 -4.64 -8.86 -1.85
CA ASN A 20 -3.44 -9.70 -1.87
C ASN A 20 -3.72 -11.18 -2.17
N LEU A 21 -4.99 -11.62 -2.13
CA LEU A 21 -5.41 -12.96 -2.52
C LEU A 21 -5.53 -13.15 -4.04
N ALA A 22 -5.30 -12.13 -4.86
CA ALA A 22 -5.34 -12.26 -6.32
C ALA A 22 -4.28 -13.24 -6.80
N GLU A 23 -4.73 -14.38 -7.33
CA GLU A 23 -3.85 -15.50 -7.71
C GLU A 23 -3.03 -15.25 -8.97
N ASN A 24 -3.46 -14.37 -9.85
CA ASN A 24 -2.85 -14.10 -11.14
C ASN A 24 -2.67 -12.60 -11.38
N PRO A 25 -1.60 -12.00 -10.87
CA PRO A 25 -1.30 -10.62 -11.16
C PRO A 25 -1.10 -10.43 -12.67
N ASN A 26 -1.84 -9.51 -13.26
CA ASN A 26 -1.76 -9.17 -14.68
C ASN A 26 -1.26 -7.74 -14.93
N GLY A 27 -0.81 -7.06 -13.88
CA GLY A 27 -0.32 -5.69 -13.90
C GLY A 27 -1.44 -4.65 -13.94
N LYS A 28 -2.72 -5.05 -13.88
CA LYS A 28 -3.89 -4.15 -13.87
C LYS A 28 -4.62 -4.14 -12.53
N GLU A 29 -4.04 -4.78 -11.52
CA GLU A 29 -4.62 -4.94 -10.19
C GLU A 29 -5.05 -3.60 -9.60
N PRO A 30 -4.26 -2.52 -9.62
CA PRO A 30 -4.68 -1.24 -9.04
C PRO A 30 -5.99 -0.72 -9.65
N LEU A 31 -6.17 -0.89 -10.97
CA LEU A 31 -7.37 -0.45 -11.68
C LEU A 31 -8.59 -1.30 -11.30
N ALA A 32 -8.43 -2.63 -11.34
CA ALA A 32 -9.51 -3.59 -11.04
C ALA A 32 -9.93 -3.50 -9.56
N PHE A 33 -8.97 -3.50 -8.65
CA PHE A 33 -9.23 -3.46 -7.21
C PHE A 33 -9.80 -2.12 -6.76
N THR A 34 -9.36 -1.00 -7.32
CA THR A 34 -9.98 0.30 -7.03
C THR A 34 -11.47 0.27 -7.37
N GLY A 35 -11.84 -0.24 -8.56
CA GLY A 35 -13.24 -0.37 -8.95
C GLY A 35 -14.02 -1.28 -8.03
N ALA A 36 -13.52 -2.48 -7.77
CA ALA A 36 -14.17 -3.45 -6.89
C ALA A 36 -14.31 -2.94 -5.45
N MET A 37 -13.27 -2.30 -4.91
CA MET A 37 -13.30 -1.72 -3.56
C MET A 37 -14.34 -0.61 -3.43
N LEU A 38 -14.44 0.28 -4.42
CA LEU A 38 -15.45 1.34 -4.42
C LEU A 38 -16.86 0.77 -4.49
N GLU A 39 -17.10 -0.16 -5.41
CA GLU A 39 -18.39 -0.82 -5.55
C GLU A 39 -18.80 -1.53 -4.26
N TYR A 40 -17.89 -2.29 -3.68
CA TYR A 40 -18.14 -2.98 -2.41
C TYR A 40 -18.42 -2.00 -1.28
N THR A 41 -17.58 -0.97 -1.09
CA THR A 41 -17.71 -0.02 0.00
C THR A 41 -19.02 0.77 -0.08
N PHE A 42 -19.40 1.24 -1.27
CA PHE A 42 -20.61 2.07 -1.41
C PHE A 42 -21.90 1.27 -1.45
N ASN A 43 -21.89 0.08 -2.01
CA ASN A 43 -23.12 -0.67 -2.31
C ASN A 43 -23.31 -1.91 -1.42
N ASN A 44 -22.25 -2.48 -0.87
CA ASN A 44 -22.31 -3.80 -0.24
C ASN A 44 -21.67 -3.85 1.17
N CYS A 45 -21.14 -2.73 1.69
CA CYS A 45 -20.51 -2.69 3.01
C CYS A 45 -21.00 -1.46 3.80
N PRO A 46 -22.25 -1.45 4.31
CA PRO A 46 -22.71 -0.37 5.17
C PRO A 46 -21.83 -0.21 6.43
N GLU A 47 -21.26 -1.29 6.94
CA GLU A 47 -20.34 -1.32 8.07
C GLU A 47 -19.07 -0.51 7.79
N CYS A 48 -18.52 -0.58 6.56
CA CYS A 48 -17.38 0.23 6.16
C CYS A 48 -17.70 1.74 6.27
N LEU A 49 -18.87 2.14 5.82
CA LEU A 49 -19.30 3.54 5.88
C LEU A 49 -19.56 4.00 7.31
N GLU A 50 -20.13 3.14 8.17
CA GLU A 50 -20.32 3.43 9.59
C GLU A 50 -18.98 3.53 10.33
N GLU A 51 -17.96 2.77 9.96
CA GLU A 51 -16.63 2.88 10.53
C GLU A 51 -15.99 4.25 10.24
N PHE A 52 -16.09 4.76 9.02
CA PHE A 52 -15.68 6.13 8.69
C PHE A 52 -16.49 7.17 9.47
N LYS A 53 -17.80 6.98 9.57
CA LYS A 53 -18.69 7.88 10.30
C LYS A 53 -18.38 7.92 11.79
N ALA A 54 -18.03 6.78 12.42
CA ALA A 54 -17.61 6.69 13.81
C ALA A 54 -16.35 7.54 14.09
N GLN A 55 -15.52 7.75 13.06
CA GLN A 55 -14.34 8.62 13.10
C GLN A 55 -14.61 10.06 12.64
N ASN A 56 -15.87 10.47 12.60
CA ASN A 56 -16.31 11.79 12.11
C ASN A 56 -15.86 12.08 10.66
N GLN A 57 -15.94 11.06 9.80
CA GLN A 57 -15.54 11.13 8.39
C GLN A 57 -16.70 10.75 7.46
N VAL A 58 -16.72 11.36 6.28
CA VAL A 58 -17.54 10.96 5.14
C VAL A 58 -16.60 10.47 4.04
N TYR A 59 -16.72 9.21 3.68
CA TYR A 59 -15.94 8.61 2.58
C TYR A 59 -16.42 9.15 1.23
N THR A 60 -15.50 9.60 0.39
CA THR A 60 -15.83 10.17 -0.94
C THR A 60 -15.11 9.45 -2.09
N GLY A 61 -14.27 8.50 -1.79
CA GLY A 61 -13.53 7.73 -2.77
C GLY A 61 -12.17 7.30 -2.26
N GLY A 62 -11.43 6.56 -3.07
CA GLY A 62 -10.10 6.10 -2.74
C GLY A 62 -9.52 5.25 -3.87
N GLY A 63 -8.24 5.03 -3.83
CA GLY A 63 -7.52 4.24 -4.83
C GLY A 63 -6.57 3.25 -4.20
N VAL A 64 -6.17 2.26 -4.98
CA VAL A 64 -5.20 1.23 -4.60
C VAL A 64 -3.87 1.52 -5.26
N THR A 65 -2.78 1.41 -4.51
CA THR A 65 -1.42 1.49 -5.05
C THR A 65 -1.06 0.20 -5.80
N PRO A 66 0.01 0.18 -6.60
CA PRO A 66 0.63 -1.06 -7.05
C PRO A 66 1.04 -1.96 -5.89
N LEU A 67 1.27 -3.24 -6.18
CA LEU A 67 1.79 -4.19 -5.21
C LEU A 67 3.11 -3.70 -4.60
N TYR A 68 3.29 -3.95 -3.32
CA TYR A 68 4.48 -3.51 -2.62
C TYR A 68 5.68 -4.39 -2.97
N ASN A 69 6.82 -3.75 -3.01
CA ASN A 69 8.14 -4.34 -3.14
C ASN A 69 8.86 -4.28 -1.79
N LEU A 70 9.95 -5.01 -1.65
CA LEU A 70 10.91 -4.79 -0.57
C LEU A 70 11.97 -3.80 -1.09
N LEU A 71 11.96 -2.58 -0.56
CA LEU A 71 12.91 -1.52 -0.87
C LEU A 71 13.97 -1.49 0.23
N CYS A 72 15.17 -1.98 -0.03
CA CYS A 72 16.19 -2.26 0.97
C CYS A 72 17.43 -1.38 0.80
N LYS A 73 18.14 -1.12 1.91
CA LYS A 73 19.45 -0.47 1.91
C LYS A 73 20.52 -1.48 2.31
N ASP A 74 21.47 -1.72 1.41
CA ASP A 74 22.63 -2.62 1.59
C ASP A 74 22.25 -4.07 1.97
N VAL A 75 21.03 -4.49 1.62
CA VAL A 75 20.49 -5.81 1.93
C VAL A 75 19.73 -6.35 0.73
N LYS A 76 20.12 -7.52 0.24
CA LYS A 76 19.37 -8.32 -0.71
C LYS A 76 18.43 -9.26 0.05
N ILE A 77 17.16 -9.36 -0.34
CA ILE A 77 16.19 -10.33 0.19
C ILE A 77 15.48 -11.01 -0.98
N THR A 78 15.79 -12.25 -1.24
CA THR A 78 15.16 -13.07 -2.29
C THR A 78 14.62 -14.39 -1.76
N SER A 79 15.03 -14.80 -0.54
CA SER A 79 14.59 -16.02 0.13
C SER A 79 13.92 -15.75 1.47
N VAL A 80 13.25 -16.77 2.03
CA VAL A 80 12.64 -16.71 3.36
C VAL A 80 13.69 -16.51 4.45
N GLU A 81 14.83 -17.18 4.34
CA GLU A 81 15.92 -17.11 5.31
C GLU A 81 16.53 -15.69 5.40
N GLU A 82 16.59 -14.99 4.28
CA GLU A 82 17.11 -13.63 4.22
C GLU A 82 16.22 -12.60 4.91
N LEU A 83 14.93 -12.90 5.11
CA LEU A 83 14.01 -12.08 5.93
C LEU A 83 14.30 -12.17 7.42
N ASN A 84 14.82 -13.30 7.89
CA ASN A 84 15.02 -13.54 9.31
C ASN A 84 15.95 -12.48 9.94
N GLY A 85 15.50 -11.90 11.06
CA GLY A 85 16.22 -10.87 11.81
C GLY A 85 16.25 -9.49 11.15
N LYS A 86 15.64 -9.30 9.98
CA LYS A 86 15.57 -7.98 9.32
C LYS A 86 14.51 -7.09 9.95
N ARG A 87 14.74 -5.78 9.91
CA ARG A 87 13.80 -4.76 10.37
C ARG A 87 13.07 -4.19 9.15
N LEU A 88 11.77 -4.49 9.07
CA LEU A 88 10.94 -4.08 7.94
C LEU A 88 10.02 -2.95 8.36
N ARG A 89 10.01 -1.84 7.63
CA ARG A 89 9.01 -0.80 7.82
C ARG A 89 7.63 -1.38 7.63
N ALA A 90 6.75 -1.19 8.61
CA ALA A 90 5.38 -1.66 8.65
C ALA A 90 4.41 -0.47 8.71
N GLY A 91 3.51 -0.34 7.74
CA GLY A 91 2.49 0.70 7.72
C GLY A 91 1.28 0.42 8.60
N GLY A 92 1.12 -0.81 9.11
CA GLY A 92 -0.01 -1.23 9.92
C GLY A 92 0.14 -2.64 10.44
N ALA A 93 -0.90 -3.16 11.11
CA ALA A 93 -0.85 -4.45 11.80
C ALA A 93 -0.59 -5.65 10.86
N GLY A 94 -1.16 -5.64 9.65
CA GLY A 94 -0.94 -6.71 8.67
C GLY A 94 0.52 -6.85 8.27
N PHE A 95 1.20 -5.72 8.06
CA PHE A 95 2.62 -5.69 7.73
C PHE A 95 3.50 -6.17 8.89
N VAL A 96 3.10 -5.86 10.13
CA VAL A 96 3.80 -6.38 11.33
C VAL A 96 3.66 -7.91 11.39
N ARG A 97 2.43 -8.44 11.20
CA ARG A 97 2.20 -9.89 11.17
C ARG A 97 3.00 -10.58 10.07
N PHE A 98 3.09 -9.97 8.88
CA PHE A 98 3.94 -10.47 7.80
C PHE A 98 5.40 -10.56 8.25
N ALA A 99 5.96 -9.48 8.78
CA ALA A 99 7.35 -9.46 9.23
C ALA A 99 7.61 -10.53 10.29
N GLU A 100 6.79 -10.59 11.33
CA GLU A 100 6.91 -11.55 12.43
C GLU A 100 6.77 -13.00 11.97
N HIS A 101 5.86 -13.29 11.03
CA HIS A 101 5.67 -14.63 10.48
C HIS A 101 6.96 -15.17 9.84
N PHE A 102 7.71 -14.31 9.16
CA PHE A 102 8.98 -14.67 8.51
C PHE A 102 10.21 -14.41 9.38
N GLY A 103 10.05 -14.24 10.69
CA GLY A 103 11.16 -14.03 11.63
C GLY A 103 11.83 -12.66 11.52
N ALA A 104 11.22 -11.71 10.81
CA ALA A 104 11.65 -10.33 10.76
C ALA A 104 10.98 -9.50 11.87
N GLN A 105 11.44 -8.28 12.07
CA GLN A 105 10.86 -7.31 13.00
C GLN A 105 10.07 -6.26 12.23
N GLY A 106 8.77 -6.13 12.50
CA GLY A 106 7.93 -5.05 11.98
C GLY A 106 8.16 -3.74 12.74
N VAL A 107 8.72 -2.74 12.09
CA VAL A 107 8.93 -1.40 12.67
C VAL A 107 7.82 -0.47 12.19
N ARG A 108 6.94 -0.07 13.11
CA ARG A 108 5.79 0.80 12.80
C ARG A 108 6.25 2.24 12.67
N LEU A 109 6.21 2.78 11.46
CA LEU A 109 6.44 4.19 11.19
C LEU A 109 5.69 4.65 9.92
N PRO A 110 5.30 5.93 9.84
CA PRO A 110 4.66 6.48 8.66
C PRO A 110 5.63 6.47 7.47
N VAL A 111 5.08 6.49 6.24
CA VAL A 111 5.92 6.47 5.03
C VAL A 111 6.81 7.70 4.92
N SER A 112 6.39 8.83 5.46
CA SER A 112 7.18 10.08 5.48
C SER A 112 8.50 9.97 6.27
N GLU A 113 8.63 8.97 7.14
CA GLU A 113 9.85 8.72 7.93
C GLU A 113 10.73 7.62 7.31
N ALA A 114 10.29 7.00 6.21
CA ALA A 114 11.00 5.86 5.62
C ALA A 114 12.40 6.21 5.11
N TYR A 115 12.58 7.41 4.53
CA TYR A 115 13.88 7.88 4.06
C TYR A 115 14.90 7.92 5.22
N GLU A 116 14.58 8.66 6.27
CA GLU A 116 15.44 8.81 7.45
C GLU A 116 15.71 7.47 8.12
N ALA A 117 14.68 6.61 8.21
CA ALA A 117 14.82 5.31 8.86
C ALA A 117 15.73 4.36 8.09
N LEU A 118 15.69 4.38 6.75
CA LEU A 118 16.61 3.64 5.89
C LEU A 118 18.02 4.25 5.98
N ASP A 119 18.12 5.57 5.88
CA ASP A 119 19.43 6.24 5.88
C ASP A 119 20.20 6.01 7.18
N GLN A 120 19.53 6.12 8.32
CA GLN A 120 20.11 5.90 9.65
C GLN A 120 20.22 4.41 10.04
N GLY A 121 19.75 3.49 9.20
CA GLY A 121 19.76 2.06 9.50
C GLY A 121 18.83 1.68 10.67
N ILE A 122 17.75 2.42 10.89
CA ILE A 122 16.67 2.04 11.83
C ILE A 122 15.88 0.87 11.30
N ILE A 123 15.68 0.85 9.98
CA ILE A 123 15.10 -0.27 9.22
C ILE A 123 16.08 -0.72 8.14
N ASP A 124 15.99 -1.99 7.77
CA ASP A 124 16.78 -2.57 6.68
C ASP A 124 16.02 -2.47 5.34
N CYS A 125 14.70 -2.60 5.38
CA CYS A 125 13.83 -2.51 4.21
C CYS A 125 12.52 -1.79 4.52
N ALA A 126 11.93 -1.18 3.48
CA ALA A 126 10.58 -0.66 3.52
C ALA A 126 9.68 -1.46 2.55
N MET A 127 8.52 -1.92 3.02
CA MET A 127 7.47 -2.50 2.17
C MET A 127 6.66 -1.35 1.58
N LEU A 128 6.86 -1.04 0.30
CA LEU A 128 6.24 0.09 -0.40
C LEU A 128 6.13 -0.17 -1.91
N SER A 129 5.25 0.55 -2.58
CA SER A 129 5.16 0.54 -4.04
C SER A 129 6.32 1.27 -4.70
N ALA A 130 6.63 0.96 -5.97
CA ALA A 130 7.77 1.55 -6.64
C ALA A 130 7.66 3.07 -6.89
N PRO A 131 6.49 3.68 -7.15
CA PRO A 131 6.36 5.13 -7.24
C PRO A 131 6.86 5.88 -6.00
N GLU A 132 6.83 5.25 -4.82
CA GLU A 132 7.32 5.86 -3.58
C GLU A 132 8.84 6.10 -3.58
N LEU A 133 9.59 5.43 -4.45
CA LEU A 133 11.01 5.73 -4.70
C LEU A 133 11.21 7.20 -5.09
N THR A 134 10.29 7.76 -5.88
CA THR A 134 10.33 9.16 -6.30
C THR A 134 9.58 10.06 -5.32
N ASN A 135 8.39 9.67 -4.88
CA ASN A 135 7.52 10.50 -4.04
C ASN A 135 8.17 10.86 -2.69
N TYR A 136 9.02 9.97 -2.15
CA TYR A 136 9.72 10.16 -0.87
C TYR A 136 11.24 10.16 -1.01
N ASN A 137 11.78 10.35 -2.23
CA ASN A 137 13.21 10.36 -2.53
C ASN A 137 13.96 9.09 -2.10
N LEU A 138 13.26 7.96 -1.92
CA LEU A 138 13.87 6.72 -1.43
C LEU A 138 14.93 6.16 -2.38
N HIS A 139 14.90 6.55 -3.66
CA HIS A 139 15.92 6.20 -4.65
C HIS A 139 17.33 6.72 -4.32
N GLU A 140 17.48 7.61 -3.35
CA GLU A 140 18.78 8.12 -2.87
C GLU A 140 19.43 7.21 -1.84
N VAL A 141 18.64 6.39 -1.13
CA VAL A 141 19.10 5.55 -0.01
C VAL A 141 18.86 4.06 -0.24
N VAL A 142 17.94 3.67 -1.13
CA VAL A 142 17.67 2.29 -1.50
C VAL A 142 18.75 1.79 -2.46
N THR A 143 19.30 0.62 -2.20
CA THR A 143 20.32 -0.04 -3.03
C THR A 143 19.81 -1.31 -3.71
N ASP A 144 18.79 -1.93 -3.14
CA ASP A 144 18.26 -3.22 -3.58
C ASP A 144 16.74 -3.23 -3.53
N ILE A 145 16.11 -3.74 -4.56
CA ILE A 145 14.65 -3.87 -4.66
C ILE A 145 14.33 -5.33 -5.00
N THR A 146 13.56 -5.99 -4.14
CA THR A 146 12.92 -7.25 -4.50
C THR A 146 11.51 -6.96 -4.97
N LEU A 147 11.22 -7.32 -6.23
CA LEU A 147 9.93 -7.06 -6.85
C LEU A 147 8.80 -7.79 -6.13
N ALA A 148 7.62 -7.23 -6.24
CA ALA A 148 6.40 -7.74 -5.61
C ALA A 148 6.29 -9.25 -5.75
N VAL A 149 6.19 -9.91 -4.62
CA VAL A 149 5.98 -11.35 -4.57
C VAL A 149 4.55 -11.61 -5.01
N PRO A 150 4.29 -12.42 -6.03
CA PRO A 150 2.94 -12.75 -6.45
C PRO A 150 2.10 -13.32 -5.29
N GLY A 151 0.91 -12.80 -5.09
CA GLY A 151 0.10 -13.08 -3.91
C GLY A 151 0.37 -12.10 -2.77
N GLY A 152 1.27 -11.21 -2.96
CA GLY A 152 1.47 -9.89 -2.47
C GLY A 152 2.01 -9.69 -1.07
N ALA A 153 3.16 -9.07 -0.99
CA ALA A 153 3.41 -8.23 0.15
C ALA A 153 2.61 -6.92 -0.04
N PHE A 154 1.32 -6.97 0.11
CA PHE A 154 0.39 -5.84 0.25
C PHE A 154 0.37 -4.79 -0.88
N ALA A 155 -0.79 -4.23 -1.09
CA ALA A 155 -0.99 -2.94 -1.75
C ALA A 155 -1.43 -1.91 -0.71
N GLY A 156 -1.14 -0.63 -0.96
CA GLY A 156 -1.68 0.44 -0.14
C GLY A 156 -3.07 0.84 -0.62
N VAL A 157 -3.93 1.25 0.29
CA VAL A 157 -5.21 1.88 -0.02
C VAL A 157 -5.16 3.33 0.45
N ALA A 158 -5.39 4.26 -0.46
CA ALA A 158 -5.58 5.67 -0.13
C ALA A 158 -7.07 5.99 -0.15
N SER A 159 -7.56 6.74 0.82
CA SER A 159 -8.95 7.19 0.85
C SER A 159 -9.05 8.70 0.88
N ALA A 160 -10.09 9.23 0.25
CA ALA A 160 -10.48 10.62 0.34
C ALA A 160 -11.68 10.75 1.27
N ASN A 161 -11.49 11.45 2.38
CA ASN A 161 -12.51 11.62 3.38
C ASN A 161 -12.71 13.08 3.70
N ILE A 162 -13.93 13.44 4.06
CA ILE A 162 -14.31 14.78 4.47
C ILE A 162 -14.76 14.72 5.93
N ASN A 163 -14.37 15.70 6.74
CA ASN A 163 -14.86 15.83 8.10
C ASN A 163 -16.40 15.92 8.10
N ALA A 164 -17.08 15.04 8.84
CA ALA A 164 -18.53 14.89 8.80
C ALA A 164 -19.26 16.15 9.27
N ASP A 165 -18.71 16.91 10.22
CA ASP A 165 -19.36 18.15 10.69
C ASP A 165 -19.27 19.25 9.63
N ARG A 166 -18.15 19.33 8.91
CA ARG A 166 -18.04 20.22 7.74
C ARG A 166 -19.00 19.82 6.64
N TRP A 167 -19.12 18.51 6.36
CA TRP A 167 -20.07 17.98 5.40
C TRP A 167 -21.51 18.37 5.69
N LYS A 168 -21.96 18.29 6.95
CA LYS A 168 -23.31 18.67 7.39
C LYS A 168 -23.64 20.14 7.10
N GLY A 169 -22.66 21.03 7.20
CA GLY A 169 -22.81 22.46 6.93
C GLY A 169 -22.75 22.86 5.44
N MET A 170 -22.50 21.92 4.52
CA MET A 170 -22.39 22.20 3.08
C MET A 170 -23.74 22.18 2.38
N SER A 171 -23.89 22.96 1.30
CA SER A 171 -25.04 22.85 0.40
C SER A 171 -25.03 21.52 -0.37
N ASN A 172 -26.15 21.12 -0.93
CA ASN A 172 -26.25 19.90 -1.73
C ASN A 172 -25.37 19.97 -2.98
N GLU A 173 -25.25 21.15 -3.58
CA GLU A 173 -24.39 21.40 -4.74
C GLU A 173 -22.90 21.19 -4.39
N ALA A 174 -22.47 21.70 -3.22
CA ALA A 174 -21.11 21.51 -2.73
C ALA A 174 -20.80 20.04 -2.43
N ARG A 175 -21.76 19.31 -1.80
CA ARG A 175 -21.63 17.87 -1.55
C ARG A 175 -21.54 17.09 -2.86
N ALA A 176 -22.40 17.40 -3.84
CA ALA A 176 -22.38 16.76 -5.15
C ALA A 176 -21.03 17.00 -5.88
N ALA A 177 -20.53 18.23 -5.84
CA ALA A 177 -19.22 18.58 -6.43
C ALA A 177 -18.08 17.83 -5.77
N LEU A 178 -18.10 17.64 -4.44
CA LEU A 178 -17.06 16.88 -3.72
C LEU A 178 -17.13 15.38 -3.99
N LEU A 179 -18.32 14.79 -4.12
CA LEU A 179 -18.47 13.38 -4.53
C LEU A 179 -17.96 13.17 -5.96
N TRP A 180 -18.31 14.08 -6.86
CA TRP A 180 -17.76 14.03 -8.22
C TRP A 180 -16.25 14.22 -8.23
N GLY A 181 -15.72 15.18 -7.47
CA GLY A 181 -14.30 15.42 -7.29
C GLY A 181 -13.57 14.20 -6.70
N GLY A 182 -14.20 13.50 -5.75
CA GLY A 182 -13.70 12.23 -5.19
C GLY A 182 -13.53 11.15 -6.26
N SER A 183 -14.51 11.01 -7.16
CA SER A 183 -14.43 10.08 -8.28
C SER A 183 -13.30 10.42 -9.26
N VAL A 184 -13.15 11.70 -9.62
CA VAL A 184 -12.06 12.17 -10.50
C VAL A 184 -10.70 11.95 -9.83
N MET A 185 -10.57 12.27 -8.55
CA MET A 185 -9.35 12.05 -7.79
C MET A 185 -9.00 10.56 -7.73
N THR A 186 -9.97 9.70 -7.44
CA THR A 186 -9.78 8.25 -7.42
C THR A 186 -9.25 7.74 -8.74
N ALA A 187 -9.89 8.10 -9.85
CA ALA A 187 -9.46 7.69 -11.19
C ALA A 187 -8.06 8.21 -11.51
N GLY A 188 -7.79 9.49 -11.24
CA GLY A 188 -6.50 10.13 -11.50
C GLY A 188 -5.36 9.53 -10.68
N THR A 189 -5.58 9.34 -9.37
CA THR A 189 -4.57 8.76 -8.47
C THR A 189 -4.27 7.31 -8.85
N THR A 190 -5.30 6.49 -9.08
CA THR A 190 -5.13 5.09 -9.47
C THR A 190 -4.40 4.97 -10.80
N TRP A 191 -4.77 5.78 -11.79
CA TRP A 191 -4.09 5.81 -13.07
C TRP A 191 -2.64 6.28 -12.96
N GLY A 192 -2.37 7.31 -12.15
CA GLY A 192 -1.01 7.79 -11.88
C GLY A 192 -0.15 6.69 -11.30
N PHE A 193 -0.58 6.05 -10.22
CA PHE A 193 0.15 4.92 -9.64
C PHE A 193 0.36 3.77 -10.62
N TYR A 194 -0.66 3.41 -11.40
CA TYR A 194 -0.56 2.36 -12.41
C TYR A 194 0.45 2.70 -13.51
N SER A 195 0.43 3.94 -14.03
CA SER A 195 1.33 4.36 -15.10
C SER A 195 2.77 4.53 -14.62
N ASP A 196 2.95 4.96 -13.39
CA ASP A 196 4.27 5.32 -12.87
C ASP A 196 5.06 4.11 -12.34
N ASP A 197 4.38 2.98 -12.04
CA ASP A 197 5.00 1.83 -11.40
C ASP A 197 6.18 1.25 -12.19
N SER A 198 5.93 0.89 -13.46
CA SER A 198 6.97 0.34 -14.33
C SER A 198 8.08 1.35 -14.64
N GLN A 199 7.73 2.64 -14.76
CA GLN A 199 8.70 3.70 -14.99
C GLN A 199 9.57 3.92 -13.75
N ALA A 200 9.01 3.81 -12.54
CA ALA A 200 9.77 3.92 -11.30
C ALA A 200 10.82 2.81 -11.17
N ILE A 201 10.47 1.58 -11.53
CA ILE A 201 11.44 0.46 -11.56
C ILE A 201 12.51 0.69 -12.62
N GLN A 202 12.15 1.19 -13.82
CA GLN A 202 13.14 1.50 -14.85
C GLN A 202 14.10 2.61 -14.39
N ASN A 203 13.56 3.69 -13.80
CA ASN A 203 14.37 4.77 -13.26
C ASN A 203 15.31 4.30 -12.13
N ALA A 204 14.87 3.35 -11.31
CA ALA A 204 15.71 2.73 -10.27
C ALA A 204 16.90 1.97 -10.90
N LYS A 205 16.65 1.18 -11.95
CA LYS A 205 17.72 0.49 -12.71
C LYS A 205 18.72 1.49 -13.30
N ASP A 206 18.22 2.56 -13.90
CA ASP A 206 19.07 3.59 -14.54
C ASP A 206 19.94 4.33 -13.50
N LYS A 207 19.51 4.37 -12.25
CA LYS A 207 20.28 4.91 -11.11
C LYS A 207 21.23 3.89 -10.47
N GLY A 208 21.27 2.65 -10.97
CA GLY A 208 22.16 1.61 -10.47
C GLY A 208 21.62 0.85 -9.26
N ILE A 209 20.34 0.96 -8.94
CA ILE A 209 19.70 0.15 -7.90
C ILE A 209 19.53 -1.28 -8.42
N ASN A 210 19.92 -2.26 -7.61
CA ASN A 210 19.80 -3.69 -7.95
C ASN A 210 18.34 -4.13 -7.89
N ILE A 211 17.86 -4.77 -8.94
CA ILE A 211 16.51 -5.31 -8.99
C ILE A 211 16.57 -6.83 -8.92
N HIS A 212 15.84 -7.40 -7.98
CA HIS A 212 15.80 -8.83 -7.71
C HIS A 212 14.38 -9.39 -7.90
N GLU A 213 14.31 -10.65 -8.31
CA GLU A 213 13.11 -11.48 -8.28
C GLU A 213 13.13 -12.32 -7.01
N ALA A 214 11.96 -12.52 -6.39
CA ALA A 214 11.84 -13.44 -5.27
C ALA A 214 12.04 -14.90 -5.74
N GLU A 215 12.71 -15.70 -4.93
CA GLU A 215 12.83 -17.14 -5.19
C GLU A 215 11.45 -17.83 -5.09
N PRO A 216 11.26 -18.97 -5.81
CA PRO A 216 9.98 -19.67 -5.81
C PRO A 216 9.48 -20.05 -4.41
N GLU A 217 10.38 -20.41 -3.52
CA GLU A 217 10.08 -20.76 -2.12
C GLU A 217 9.54 -19.57 -1.35
N LEU A 218 10.13 -18.38 -1.50
CA LEU A 218 9.62 -17.15 -0.87
C LEU A 218 8.22 -16.81 -1.41
N THR A 219 8.06 -16.90 -2.74
CA THR A 219 6.76 -16.67 -3.39
C THR A 219 5.68 -17.60 -2.86
N ALA A 220 5.99 -18.90 -2.73
CA ALA A 220 5.07 -19.90 -2.21
C ALA A 220 4.72 -19.66 -0.73
N ALA A 221 5.71 -19.33 0.11
CA ALA A 221 5.53 -19.05 1.53
C ALA A 221 4.68 -17.79 1.76
N VAL A 222 4.88 -16.74 0.96
CA VAL A 222 4.04 -15.53 1.04
C VAL A 222 2.60 -15.84 0.62
N LYS A 223 2.40 -16.62 -0.43
CA LYS A 223 1.07 -17.05 -0.86
C LYS A 223 0.36 -17.87 0.23
N GLU A 224 1.07 -18.76 0.91
CA GLU A 224 0.54 -19.52 2.04
C GLU A 224 0.14 -18.60 3.22
N PHE A 225 1.01 -17.65 3.57
CA PHE A 225 0.72 -16.66 4.61
C PHE A 225 -0.54 -15.85 4.31
N VAL A 226 -0.72 -15.39 3.07
CA VAL A 226 -1.88 -14.58 2.66
C VAL A 226 -3.19 -15.38 2.70
N ASN A 227 -3.13 -16.70 2.55
CA ASN A 227 -4.31 -17.59 2.61
C ASN A 227 -4.69 -18.03 4.03
N GLN A 228 -3.97 -17.66 5.08
CA GLN A 228 -4.25 -17.93 6.49
C GLN A 228 -5.17 -16.87 7.11
#